data_65f5cb0dc14f9e731894a27f1b4d4345
#
_entry.id   65f5cb0dc14f9e731894a27f1b4d4345
#
_cell.length_a   1.000
_cell.length_b   1.000
_cell.length_c   1.000
_cell.angle_alpha   90.00
_cell.angle_beta   90.00
_cell.angle_gamma   90.00
#
_symmetry.space_group_name_H-M   'P 1'
#
loop_
_entity.id
_entity.type
_entity.pdbx_description
1 polymer ?
#
loop_
_entity_poly.entity_id
_entity_poly.type
_entity_poly.pdbx_seq_one_letter_code
_entity_poly.pdbx_strand_id
1 'polypeptide(L)'
;MSALGRALPLLLGLTASCAPHPARGGQGSLALADDGGRVVHLVRPARRVVSLNPSTTELLFAIGAGSQVVGRTRWCDWPPGAARVPSLGDGFPPNIEAVLATHPDLAVIYAAGVNRAAARRLDELGVPVLELRTDRLEDLARAARLLGAATGHRQAAESLAAGIEAGLAAATHEALARPAGPRVVILAWLTPPLVLSSGSYLHEVVELAGGRNVFGDLARASGPASLEAIASRDPDLVLTVDGAPNELLRRAEWQVVRAVREGRVLAITDPALARPTPRALGAISSLRARLARIAVTSPQELAR
;
A
#
# COMPACT_ATOMS: atom_id res chain seq x y z
N MET A 1 44.66 23.29 87.23
CA MET A 1 44.42 24.43 86.34
C MET A 1 43.98 23.86 85.02
N SER A 2 42.71 24.15 84.68
CA SER A 2 41.88 23.51 83.69
C SER A 2 42.21 23.91 82.28
N ALA A 3 42.23 22.97 81.35
CA ALA A 3 42.15 23.22 79.90
C ALA A 3 40.97 22.44 79.31
N LEU A 4 39.90 23.16 78.93
CA LEU A 4 38.77 22.63 78.21
C LEU A 4 39.12 22.33 76.72
N GLY A 5 39.01 21.10 76.33
CA GLY A 5 39.05 20.66 74.91
C GLY A 5 37.66 20.77 74.30
N ARG A 6 37.49 21.64 73.32
CA ARG A 6 36.23 21.73 72.46
C ARG A 6 36.28 20.66 71.39
N ALA A 7 35.32 19.75 71.45
CA ALA A 7 35.07 18.81 70.35
C ALA A 7 34.18 19.48 69.27
N LEU A 8 34.67 19.41 68.02
CA LEU A 8 33.95 19.87 66.81
C LEU A 8 33.20 18.70 66.21
N PRO A 9 31.89 18.76 65.97
CA PRO A 9 31.15 17.66 65.32
C PRO A 9 31.39 17.70 63.80
N LEU A 10 31.85 16.56 63.28
CA LEU A 10 32.01 16.31 61.87
C LEU A 10 30.66 16.02 61.23
N LEU A 11 30.09 16.97 60.45
CA LEU A 11 28.90 16.77 59.65
C LEU A 11 29.26 15.88 58.43
N LEU A 12 28.86 14.62 58.44
CA LEU A 12 28.84 13.78 57.25
C LEU A 12 27.69 14.21 56.35
N GLY A 13 27.99 14.91 55.25
CA GLY A 13 27.06 15.21 54.18
C GLY A 13 26.76 13.93 53.37
N LEU A 14 25.53 13.40 53.48
CA LEU A 14 25.02 12.39 52.54
C LEU A 14 24.71 13.07 51.18
N THR A 15 25.61 12.93 50.23
CA THR A 15 25.31 13.23 48.81
C THR A 15 24.48 12.09 48.26
N ALA A 16 23.16 12.32 48.11
CA ALA A 16 22.29 11.44 47.35
C ALA A 16 22.68 11.50 45.85
N SER A 17 23.42 10.49 45.40
CA SER A 17 23.71 10.29 43.99
C SER A 17 22.43 9.88 43.28
N CYS A 18 21.79 10.81 42.56
CA CYS A 18 20.78 10.49 41.57
C CYS A 18 21.43 9.76 40.39
N ALA A 19 21.54 8.44 40.51
CA ALA A 19 21.83 7.60 39.35
C ALA A 19 20.65 7.68 38.36
N PRO A 20 20.89 7.93 37.05
CA PRO A 20 19.83 7.87 36.07
C PRO A 20 19.26 6.44 36.09
N HIS A 21 17.94 6.34 36.27
CA HIS A 21 17.23 5.06 36.14
C HIS A 21 17.51 4.51 34.74
N PRO A 22 18.09 3.31 34.58
CA PRO A 22 18.16 2.68 33.28
C PRO A 22 16.71 2.47 32.81
N ALA A 23 16.37 3.04 31.66
CA ALA A 23 15.11 2.78 31.00
C ALA A 23 14.91 1.25 30.99
N ARG A 24 13.85 0.77 31.60
CA ARG A 24 13.48 -0.64 31.60
C ARG A 24 13.20 -1.08 30.17
N GLY A 25 14.25 -1.39 29.42
CA GLY A 25 14.20 -2.22 28.24
C GLY A 25 13.82 -3.62 28.69
N GLY A 26 12.51 -3.89 28.85
CA GLY A 26 12.02 -5.21 29.16
C GLY A 26 12.47 -6.15 28.03
N GLN A 27 13.10 -7.28 28.40
CA GLN A 27 13.39 -8.39 27.50
C GLN A 27 12.07 -8.77 26.83
N GLY A 28 11.90 -8.43 25.51
CA GLY A 28 10.73 -8.77 24.74
C GLY A 28 10.02 -7.63 24.00
N SER A 29 10.42 -6.36 24.15
CA SER A 29 9.83 -5.25 23.38
C SER A 29 10.25 -5.34 21.90
N LEU A 30 9.27 -5.25 21.01
CA LEU A 30 9.49 -5.17 19.56
C LEU A 30 9.69 -3.70 19.17
N ALA A 31 10.76 -3.39 18.46
CA ALA A 31 10.98 -2.08 17.84
C ALA A 31 10.87 -2.23 16.33
N LEU A 32 9.92 -1.54 15.71
CA LEU A 32 9.59 -1.63 14.29
C LEU A 32 9.75 -0.25 13.66
N ALA A 33 10.68 -0.14 12.71
CA ALA A 33 10.79 1.08 11.88
C ALA A 33 9.68 1.10 10.86
N ASP A 34 8.84 2.16 10.89
CA ASP A 34 7.72 2.34 9.97
C ASP A 34 8.08 3.24 8.77
N ASP A 35 7.17 3.35 7.81
CA ASP A 35 7.36 4.20 6.63
C ASP A 35 7.04 5.67 6.87
N GLY A 36 6.49 6.00 8.04
CA GLY A 36 6.35 7.36 8.54
C GLY A 36 7.64 7.94 9.11
N GLY A 37 8.72 7.13 9.18
CA GLY A 37 10.03 7.49 9.72
C GLY A 37 10.10 7.39 11.25
N ARG A 38 9.21 6.60 11.88
CA ARG A 38 9.15 6.42 13.33
C ARG A 38 9.57 5.01 13.71
N VAL A 39 9.95 4.84 14.98
CA VAL A 39 10.15 3.52 15.58
C VAL A 39 8.96 3.24 16.50
N VAL A 40 8.15 2.28 16.14
CA VAL A 40 6.99 1.82 16.91
C VAL A 40 7.42 0.74 17.90
N HIS A 41 7.12 0.96 19.16
CA HIS A 41 7.45 0.03 20.24
C HIS A 41 6.21 -0.75 20.68
N LEU A 42 6.26 -2.08 20.58
CA LEU A 42 5.22 -2.97 21.10
C LEU A 42 5.80 -3.81 22.23
N VAL A 43 5.13 -3.85 23.37
CA VAL A 43 5.56 -4.66 24.53
C VAL A 43 5.48 -6.16 24.21
N ARG A 44 4.57 -6.55 23.32
CA ARG A 44 4.33 -7.91 22.84
C ARG A 44 3.72 -7.84 21.43
N PRO A 45 3.69 -8.95 20.68
CA PRO A 45 2.94 -9.00 19.44
C PRO A 45 1.47 -8.60 19.63
N ALA A 46 0.96 -7.77 18.74
CA ALA A 46 -0.39 -7.25 18.77
C ALA A 46 -1.42 -8.37 18.60
N ARG A 47 -2.51 -8.30 19.36
CA ARG A 47 -3.63 -9.25 19.30
C ARG A 47 -4.93 -8.60 18.83
N ARG A 48 -4.98 -7.28 18.83
CA ARG A 48 -6.15 -6.48 18.42
C ARG A 48 -5.68 -5.41 17.46
N VAL A 49 -5.75 -5.71 16.17
CA VAL A 49 -5.22 -4.86 15.11
C VAL A 49 -6.36 -4.15 14.39
N VAL A 50 -6.29 -2.84 14.29
CA VAL A 50 -7.11 -2.07 13.34
C VAL A 50 -6.31 -1.88 12.06
N SER A 51 -6.86 -2.28 10.91
CA SER A 51 -6.22 -2.14 9.60
C SER A 51 -7.00 -1.16 8.72
N LEU A 52 -6.43 0.01 8.48
CA LEU A 52 -7.08 1.10 7.74
C LEU A 52 -6.55 1.24 6.30
N ASN A 53 -6.05 0.14 5.73
CA ASN A 53 -5.60 0.05 4.35
C ASN A 53 -5.95 -1.33 3.78
N PRO A 54 -6.60 -1.44 2.61
CA PRO A 54 -6.94 -2.72 2.01
C PRO A 54 -5.75 -3.64 1.77
N SER A 55 -4.62 -3.10 1.27
CA SER A 55 -3.41 -3.90 1.03
C SER A 55 -2.88 -4.54 2.31
N THR A 56 -2.81 -3.77 3.42
CA THR A 56 -2.36 -4.30 4.72
C THR A 56 -3.37 -5.27 5.33
N THR A 57 -4.67 -5.07 5.10
CA THR A 57 -5.70 -6.04 5.51
C THR A 57 -5.51 -7.37 4.81
N GLU A 58 -5.31 -7.37 3.48
CA GLU A 58 -5.04 -8.60 2.73
C GLU A 58 -3.75 -9.30 3.22
N LEU A 59 -2.68 -8.53 3.48
CA LEU A 59 -1.44 -9.09 4.02
C LEU A 59 -1.64 -9.73 5.41
N LEU A 60 -2.37 -9.08 6.33
CA LEU A 60 -2.68 -9.63 7.66
C LEU A 60 -3.42 -10.96 7.56
N PHE A 61 -4.41 -11.06 6.67
CA PHE A 61 -5.11 -12.32 6.44
C PHE A 61 -4.20 -13.38 5.80
N ALA A 62 -3.37 -13.00 4.83
CA ALA A 62 -2.47 -13.90 4.13
C ALA A 62 -1.40 -14.52 5.05
N ILE A 63 -0.92 -13.79 6.06
CA ILE A 63 0.04 -14.30 7.06
C ILE A 63 -0.63 -15.04 8.22
N GLY A 64 -1.96 -15.19 8.22
CA GLY A 64 -2.71 -15.89 9.27
C GLY A 64 -3.10 -15.01 10.47
N ALA A 65 -2.87 -13.70 10.43
CA ALA A 65 -3.23 -12.75 11.49
C ALA A 65 -4.68 -12.23 11.38
N GLY A 66 -5.51 -12.77 10.49
CA GLY A 66 -6.87 -12.30 10.23
C GLY A 66 -7.78 -12.29 11.45
N SER A 67 -7.64 -13.25 12.38
CA SER A 67 -8.40 -13.30 13.64
C SER A 67 -8.04 -12.19 14.62
N GLN A 68 -6.90 -11.55 14.46
CA GLN A 68 -6.46 -10.41 15.28
C GLN A 68 -7.03 -9.07 14.75
N VAL A 69 -7.58 -9.04 13.52
CA VAL A 69 -8.14 -7.82 12.94
C VAL A 69 -9.51 -7.54 13.56
N VAL A 70 -9.62 -6.45 14.34
CA VAL A 70 -10.82 -6.04 15.07
C VAL A 70 -11.56 -4.88 14.44
N GLY A 71 -10.95 -4.21 13.44
CA GLY A 71 -11.55 -3.11 12.70
C GLY A 71 -10.85 -2.92 11.36
N ARG A 72 -11.62 -2.50 10.35
CA ARG A 72 -11.14 -2.27 8.97
C ARG A 72 -11.83 -1.07 8.32
N THR A 73 -11.34 -0.66 7.14
CA THR A 73 -12.11 0.29 6.32
C THR A 73 -13.19 -0.44 5.50
N ARG A 74 -14.19 0.29 4.98
CA ARG A 74 -15.19 -0.28 4.07
C ARG A 74 -14.59 -0.85 2.78
N TRP A 75 -13.40 -0.40 2.41
CA TRP A 75 -12.66 -0.81 1.21
C TRP A 75 -11.85 -2.10 1.40
N CYS A 76 -11.74 -2.60 2.62
CA CYS A 76 -11.07 -3.86 2.95
C CYS A 76 -12.05 -5.03 2.76
N ASP A 77 -12.33 -5.37 1.52
CA ASP A 77 -13.34 -6.34 1.09
C ASP A 77 -12.78 -7.75 0.82
N TRP A 78 -11.47 -7.89 0.83
CA TRP A 78 -10.79 -9.17 0.61
C TRP A 78 -9.84 -9.53 1.76
N PRO A 79 -9.68 -10.85 2.07
CA PRO A 79 -10.49 -12.00 1.60
C PRO A 79 -11.93 -11.93 2.15
N PRO A 80 -12.84 -12.86 1.76
CA PRO A 80 -14.22 -12.85 2.26
C PRO A 80 -14.35 -12.81 3.79
N GLY A 81 -13.34 -13.34 4.49
CA GLY A 81 -13.23 -13.23 5.96
C GLY A 81 -13.09 -11.80 6.47
N ALA A 82 -12.43 -10.92 5.70
CA ALA A 82 -12.26 -9.52 6.08
C ALA A 82 -13.61 -8.77 6.11
N ALA A 83 -14.54 -9.11 5.22
CA ALA A 83 -15.86 -8.48 5.17
C ALA A 83 -16.67 -8.66 6.47
N ARG A 84 -16.35 -9.67 7.30
CA ARG A 84 -16.99 -9.92 8.60
C ARG A 84 -16.45 -9.06 9.73
N VAL A 85 -15.28 -8.44 9.54
CA VAL A 85 -14.70 -7.52 10.52
C VAL A 85 -15.47 -6.19 10.47
N PRO A 86 -15.80 -5.56 11.62
CA PRO A 86 -16.48 -4.27 11.66
C PRO A 86 -15.78 -3.20 10.81
N SER A 87 -16.58 -2.47 10.03
CA SER A 87 -16.08 -1.32 9.25
C SER A 87 -16.04 -0.07 10.10
N LEU A 88 -14.91 0.63 10.09
CA LEU A 88 -14.67 1.90 10.79
C LEU A 88 -14.76 3.12 9.84
N GLY A 89 -15.41 2.95 8.68
CA GLY A 89 -15.56 4.01 7.68
C GLY A 89 -14.49 3.96 6.59
N ASP A 90 -14.17 5.12 6.03
CA ASP A 90 -13.27 5.23 4.86
C ASP A 90 -11.80 5.01 5.19
N GLY A 91 -11.39 5.32 6.41
CA GLY A 91 -9.99 5.20 6.86
C GLY A 91 -9.06 6.30 6.34
N PHE A 92 -9.60 7.29 5.63
CA PHE A 92 -8.82 8.37 5.03
C PHE A 92 -9.60 9.70 5.01
N PRO A 93 -9.44 10.59 6.03
CA PRO A 93 -8.68 10.37 7.27
C PRO A 93 -9.33 9.32 8.18
N PRO A 94 -8.56 8.70 9.10
CA PRO A 94 -9.10 7.76 10.07
C PRO A 94 -10.11 8.40 11.03
N ASN A 95 -11.19 7.67 11.36
CA ASN A 95 -12.09 8.04 12.44
C ASN A 95 -11.49 7.54 13.77
N ILE A 96 -10.89 8.47 14.54
CA ILE A 96 -10.21 8.18 15.80
C ILE A 96 -11.13 7.50 16.82
N GLU A 97 -12.36 8.01 16.98
CA GLU A 97 -13.32 7.49 17.95
C GLU A 97 -13.73 6.05 17.61
N ALA A 98 -14.01 5.79 16.33
CA ALA A 98 -14.33 4.45 15.88
C ALA A 98 -13.17 3.47 16.07
N VAL A 99 -11.92 3.92 15.87
CA VAL A 99 -10.71 3.12 16.16
C VAL A 99 -10.63 2.80 17.64
N LEU A 100 -10.72 3.80 18.52
CA LEU A 100 -10.62 3.63 19.98
C LEU A 100 -11.72 2.72 20.55
N ALA A 101 -12.94 2.78 20.00
CA ALA A 101 -14.05 1.94 20.42
C ALA A 101 -13.78 0.44 20.21
N THR A 102 -12.83 0.07 19.33
CA THR A 102 -12.44 -1.34 19.16
C THR A 102 -11.38 -1.80 20.16
N HIS A 103 -10.87 -0.94 21.04
CA HIS A 103 -9.79 -1.21 21.99
C HIS A 103 -8.59 -1.91 21.33
N PRO A 104 -7.96 -1.34 20.29
CA PRO A 104 -6.85 -1.96 19.61
C PRO A 104 -5.55 -1.82 20.41
N ASP A 105 -4.64 -2.77 20.23
CA ASP A 105 -3.25 -2.67 20.71
C ASP A 105 -2.26 -2.34 19.58
N LEU A 106 -2.77 -2.20 18.34
CA LEU A 106 -2.05 -1.69 17.18
C LEU A 106 -3.03 -1.13 16.14
N ALA A 107 -2.76 0.05 15.61
CA ALA A 107 -3.40 0.56 14.40
C ALA A 107 -2.40 0.54 13.24
N VAL A 108 -2.80 -0.01 12.08
CA VAL A 108 -2.03 0.00 10.84
C VAL A 108 -2.70 0.96 9.88
N ILE A 109 -1.99 2.00 9.46
CA ILE A 109 -2.52 3.03 8.57
C ILE A 109 -1.62 3.23 7.35
N TYR A 110 -2.17 3.83 6.30
CA TYR A 110 -1.38 4.18 5.13
C TYR A 110 -0.49 5.39 5.41
N ALA A 111 0.80 5.28 5.08
CA ALA A 111 1.82 6.32 5.29
C ALA A 111 1.64 7.49 4.31
N ALA A 112 0.71 8.38 4.61
CA ALA A 112 0.44 9.60 3.85
C ALA A 112 0.42 10.83 4.77
N GLY A 113 0.81 11.98 4.23
CA GLY A 113 0.87 13.24 4.98
C GLY A 113 -0.44 13.62 5.67
N VAL A 114 -1.58 13.33 5.02
CA VAL A 114 -2.93 13.59 5.57
C VAL A 114 -3.23 12.72 6.80
N ASN A 115 -2.65 11.53 6.92
CA ASN A 115 -2.87 10.61 8.05
C ASN A 115 -1.95 10.91 9.25
N ARG A 116 -0.91 11.73 9.07
CA ARG A 116 0.10 12.01 10.11
C ARG A 116 -0.49 12.61 11.39
N ALA A 117 -1.49 13.48 11.27
CA ALA A 117 -2.17 14.05 12.43
C ALA A 117 -2.96 12.99 13.20
N ALA A 118 -3.66 12.10 12.47
CA ALA A 118 -4.41 11.00 13.08
C ALA A 118 -3.48 9.97 13.72
N ALA A 119 -2.33 9.66 13.10
CA ALA A 119 -1.31 8.76 13.65
C ALA A 119 -0.80 9.27 15.00
N ARG A 120 -0.39 10.54 15.07
CA ARG A 120 0.04 11.16 16.34
C ARG A 120 -1.06 11.13 17.38
N ARG A 121 -2.29 11.44 16.99
CA ARG A 121 -3.41 11.49 17.94
C ARG A 121 -3.72 10.12 18.54
N LEU A 122 -3.66 9.06 17.75
CA LEU A 122 -3.82 7.67 18.25
C LEU A 122 -2.68 7.29 19.22
N ASP A 123 -1.44 7.63 18.87
CA ASP A 123 -0.26 7.40 19.74
C ASP A 123 -0.41 8.12 21.09
N GLU A 124 -0.81 9.41 21.10
CA GLU A 124 -1.09 10.19 22.31
C GLU A 124 -2.17 9.54 23.19
N LEU A 125 -3.12 8.85 22.55
CA LEU A 125 -4.21 8.13 23.23
C LEU A 125 -3.83 6.69 23.60
N GLY A 126 -2.55 6.31 23.46
CA GLY A 126 -2.01 5.03 23.89
C GLY A 126 -2.21 3.90 22.90
N VAL A 127 -2.58 4.18 21.65
CA VAL A 127 -2.67 3.20 20.57
C VAL A 127 -1.43 3.32 19.68
N PRO A 128 -0.50 2.37 19.72
CA PRO A 128 0.65 2.35 18.82
C PRO A 128 0.19 2.33 17.36
N VAL A 129 0.83 3.15 16.51
CA VAL A 129 0.49 3.25 15.09
C VAL A 129 1.67 2.84 14.23
N LEU A 130 1.44 1.89 13.34
CA LEU A 130 2.37 1.46 12.30
C LEU A 130 1.94 2.08 10.96
N GLU A 131 2.71 3.02 10.46
CA GLU A 131 2.49 3.65 9.16
C GLU A 131 3.18 2.81 8.07
N LEU A 132 2.41 2.27 7.12
CA LEU A 132 2.96 1.46 6.03
C LEU A 132 2.64 2.09 4.67
N ARG A 133 3.66 2.15 3.81
CA ARG A 133 3.51 2.44 2.40
C ARG A 133 3.32 1.14 1.63
N THR A 134 2.34 1.13 0.75
CA THR A 134 2.03 0.00 -0.13
C THR A 134 1.65 0.54 -1.51
N ASP A 135 2.53 1.38 -2.07
CA ASP A 135 2.29 2.05 -3.35
C ASP A 135 2.73 1.19 -4.53
N ARG A 136 3.61 0.24 -4.28
CA ARG A 136 4.22 -0.62 -5.28
C ARG A 136 4.18 -2.09 -4.85
N LEU A 137 4.35 -2.99 -5.80
CA LEU A 137 4.40 -4.43 -5.50
C LEU A 137 5.60 -4.80 -4.62
N GLU A 138 6.74 -4.13 -4.79
CA GLU A 138 7.94 -4.34 -3.97
C GLU A 138 7.72 -3.98 -2.49
N ASP A 139 6.85 -3.03 -2.19
CA ASP A 139 6.52 -2.64 -0.82
C ASP A 139 5.85 -3.76 -0.03
N LEU A 140 5.14 -4.65 -0.72
CA LEU A 140 4.32 -5.69 -0.08
C LEU A 140 5.15 -6.70 0.72
N ALA A 141 6.33 -7.08 0.22
CA ALA A 141 7.20 -8.02 0.91
C ALA A 141 7.69 -7.43 2.25
N ARG A 142 8.14 -6.16 2.23
CA ARG A 142 8.56 -5.42 3.43
C ARG A 142 7.38 -5.23 4.38
N ALA A 143 6.22 -4.82 3.89
CA ALA A 143 5.02 -4.65 4.70
C ALA A 143 4.58 -5.99 5.35
N ALA A 144 4.65 -7.10 4.63
CA ALA A 144 4.35 -8.43 5.17
C ALA A 144 5.29 -8.77 6.34
N ARG A 145 6.60 -8.55 6.20
CA ARG A 145 7.59 -8.79 7.27
C ARG A 145 7.32 -7.94 8.51
N LEU A 146 7.02 -6.66 8.32
CA LEU A 146 6.67 -5.75 9.43
C LEU A 146 5.39 -6.19 10.14
N LEU A 147 4.34 -6.53 9.41
CA LEU A 147 3.08 -7.04 9.96
C LEU A 147 3.28 -8.38 10.68
N GLY A 148 4.08 -9.29 10.11
CA GLY A 148 4.42 -10.56 10.75
C GLY A 148 5.18 -10.38 12.06
N ALA A 149 6.11 -9.43 12.13
CA ALA A 149 6.80 -9.07 13.34
C ALA A 149 5.84 -8.46 14.37
N ALA A 150 4.98 -7.53 13.93
CA ALA A 150 4.01 -6.85 14.79
C ALA A 150 2.96 -7.79 15.39
N THR A 151 2.56 -8.86 14.67
CA THR A 151 1.46 -9.75 15.04
C THR A 151 1.91 -11.14 15.52
N GLY A 152 3.22 -11.42 15.49
CA GLY A 152 3.78 -12.72 15.91
C GLY A 152 3.77 -13.80 14.82
N HIS A 153 3.47 -13.46 13.57
CA HIS A 153 3.38 -14.39 12.43
C HIS A 153 4.63 -14.34 11.52
N ARG A 154 5.84 -14.22 12.11
CA ARG A 154 7.10 -13.98 11.39
C ARG A 154 7.37 -15.01 10.29
N GLN A 155 7.17 -16.30 10.57
CA GLN A 155 7.46 -17.37 9.61
C GLN A 155 6.54 -17.31 8.40
N ALA A 156 5.25 -17.16 8.61
CA ALA A 156 4.27 -17.04 7.53
C ALA A 156 4.51 -15.76 6.71
N ALA A 157 4.86 -14.66 7.37
CA ALA A 157 5.20 -13.40 6.73
C ALA A 157 6.45 -13.50 5.86
N GLU A 158 7.49 -14.19 6.31
CA GLU A 158 8.71 -14.41 5.52
C GLU A 158 8.42 -15.29 4.30
N SER A 159 7.64 -16.36 4.46
CA SER A 159 7.22 -17.20 3.34
C SER A 159 6.42 -16.42 2.30
N LEU A 160 5.48 -15.54 2.75
CA LEU A 160 4.71 -14.68 1.87
C LEU A 160 5.61 -13.65 1.16
N ALA A 161 6.51 -13.01 1.89
CA ALA A 161 7.43 -12.01 1.36
C ALA A 161 8.34 -12.61 0.28
N ALA A 162 8.95 -13.77 0.56
CA ALA A 162 9.77 -14.50 -0.41
C ALA A 162 8.96 -14.89 -1.66
N GLY A 163 7.71 -15.32 -1.49
CA GLY A 163 6.81 -15.60 -2.62
C GLY A 163 6.50 -14.38 -3.48
N ILE A 164 6.27 -13.22 -2.85
CA ILE A 164 6.06 -11.94 -3.56
C ILE A 164 7.32 -11.54 -4.33
N GLU A 165 8.48 -11.58 -3.70
CA GLU A 165 9.77 -11.24 -4.33
C GLU A 165 10.08 -12.15 -5.52
N ALA A 166 9.90 -13.46 -5.36
CA ALA A 166 10.10 -14.44 -6.44
C ALA A 166 9.11 -14.23 -7.59
N GLY A 167 7.83 -13.98 -7.27
CA GLY A 167 6.79 -13.70 -8.28
C GLY A 167 7.06 -12.42 -9.06
N LEU A 168 7.52 -11.37 -8.37
CA LEU A 168 7.88 -10.09 -9.00
C LEU A 168 9.11 -10.25 -9.92
N ALA A 169 10.13 -10.97 -9.46
CA ALA A 169 11.32 -11.27 -10.26
C ALA A 169 10.96 -12.09 -11.51
N ALA A 170 10.10 -13.10 -11.39
CA ALA A 170 9.62 -13.89 -12.52
C ALA A 170 8.83 -13.04 -13.53
N ALA A 171 7.89 -12.20 -13.04
CA ALA A 171 7.10 -11.31 -13.90
C ALA A 171 7.99 -10.30 -14.65
N THR A 172 9.02 -9.76 -13.98
CA THR A 172 10.00 -8.85 -14.58
C THR A 172 10.84 -9.56 -15.65
N HIS A 173 11.35 -10.74 -15.34
CA HIS A 173 12.12 -11.55 -16.30
C HIS A 173 11.28 -11.88 -17.56
N GLU A 174 10.03 -12.28 -17.36
CA GLU A 174 9.13 -12.58 -18.47
C GLU A 174 8.78 -11.33 -19.31
N ALA A 175 8.64 -10.16 -18.69
CA ALA A 175 8.40 -8.91 -19.42
C ALA A 175 9.61 -8.54 -20.28
N LEU A 176 10.83 -8.66 -19.75
CA LEU A 176 12.08 -8.34 -20.45
C LEU A 176 12.41 -9.33 -21.57
N ALA A 177 12.01 -10.59 -21.45
CA ALA A 177 12.26 -11.63 -22.45
C ALA A 177 11.37 -11.52 -23.70
N ARG A 178 10.38 -10.62 -23.71
CA ARG A 178 9.41 -10.47 -24.81
C ARG A 178 9.71 -9.25 -25.67
N PRO A 179 9.28 -9.27 -26.97
CA PRO A 179 9.25 -8.05 -27.77
C PRO A 179 8.42 -6.97 -27.11
N ALA A 180 8.70 -5.71 -27.43
CA ALA A 180 7.92 -4.57 -26.95
C ALA A 180 6.44 -4.78 -27.28
N GLY A 181 5.60 -4.78 -26.23
CA GLY A 181 4.16 -4.95 -26.37
C GLY A 181 3.44 -3.66 -26.76
N PRO A 182 2.09 -3.67 -26.71
CA PRO A 182 1.29 -2.54 -27.15
C PRO A 182 1.57 -1.29 -26.32
N ARG A 183 1.45 -0.15 -26.98
CA ARG A 183 1.51 1.18 -26.37
C ARG A 183 0.18 1.45 -25.66
N VAL A 184 0.21 1.66 -24.35
CA VAL A 184 -0.98 1.77 -23.52
C VAL A 184 -1.09 3.16 -22.90
N VAL A 185 -2.23 3.82 -23.01
CA VAL A 185 -2.59 4.92 -22.13
C VAL A 185 -3.48 4.39 -21.00
N ILE A 186 -3.17 4.76 -19.75
CA ILE A 186 -3.94 4.35 -18.57
C ILE A 186 -4.73 5.56 -18.10
N LEU A 187 -6.05 5.48 -18.15
CA LEU A 187 -6.98 6.56 -17.76
C LEU A 187 -7.61 6.27 -16.40
N ALA A 188 -7.37 7.15 -15.44
CA ALA A 188 -8.06 7.13 -14.14
C ALA A 188 -9.41 7.85 -14.20
N TRP A 189 -9.50 8.94 -14.99
CA TRP A 189 -10.74 9.72 -15.21
C TRP A 189 -10.85 10.12 -16.68
N LEU A 190 -12.10 10.29 -17.14
CA LEU A 190 -12.39 10.69 -18.51
C LEU A 190 -12.60 12.20 -18.67
N THR A 191 -13.06 12.90 -17.63
CA THR A 191 -13.44 14.32 -17.70
C THR A 191 -13.08 15.08 -16.42
N PRO A 192 -12.06 15.93 -16.43
CA PRO A 192 -11.01 16.02 -17.48
C PRO A 192 -10.19 14.72 -17.53
N PRO A 193 -9.54 14.40 -18.67
CA PRO A 193 -8.72 13.21 -18.75
C PRO A 193 -7.57 13.23 -17.73
N LEU A 194 -7.50 12.21 -16.89
CA LEU A 194 -6.43 12.00 -15.92
C LEU A 194 -5.68 10.74 -16.28
N VAL A 195 -4.41 10.87 -16.68
CA VAL A 195 -3.56 9.73 -17.04
C VAL A 195 -2.71 9.28 -15.87
N LEU A 196 -2.45 7.98 -15.80
CA LEU A 196 -1.50 7.40 -14.85
C LEU A 196 -0.11 7.27 -15.50
N SER A 197 0.93 7.55 -14.73
CA SER A 197 2.32 7.62 -15.19
C SER A 197 3.26 6.78 -14.31
N SER A 198 4.58 6.91 -14.50
CA SER A 198 5.60 6.03 -13.91
C SER A 198 5.56 5.92 -12.39
N GLY A 199 5.05 6.91 -11.67
CA GLY A 199 4.86 6.86 -10.22
C GLY A 199 3.62 6.09 -9.74
N SER A 200 2.79 5.55 -10.66
CA SER A 200 1.59 4.80 -10.28
C SER A 200 1.82 3.30 -10.24
N TYR A 201 1.12 2.62 -9.36
CA TYR A 201 1.07 1.17 -9.30
C TYR A 201 0.63 0.52 -10.63
N LEU A 202 -0.38 1.10 -11.29
CA LEU A 202 -0.88 0.54 -12.55
C LEU A 202 0.09 0.69 -13.72
N HIS A 203 0.99 1.68 -13.69
CA HIS A 203 2.11 1.70 -14.63
C HIS A 203 2.97 0.44 -14.45
N GLU A 204 3.38 0.11 -13.21
CA GLU A 204 4.15 -1.10 -12.90
C GLU A 204 3.43 -2.37 -13.38
N VAL A 205 2.12 -2.47 -13.12
CA VAL A 205 1.30 -3.62 -13.57
C VAL A 205 1.30 -3.75 -15.09
N VAL A 206 1.13 -2.64 -15.82
CA VAL A 206 1.12 -2.64 -17.31
C VAL A 206 2.48 -3.05 -17.87
N GLU A 207 3.57 -2.50 -17.34
CA GLU A 207 4.94 -2.85 -17.78
C GLU A 207 5.24 -4.33 -17.51
N LEU A 208 4.92 -4.83 -16.32
CA LEU A 208 5.07 -6.26 -15.97
C LEU A 208 4.18 -7.18 -16.81
N ALA A 209 3.03 -6.69 -17.27
CA ALA A 209 2.18 -7.41 -18.21
C ALA A 209 2.69 -7.36 -19.66
N GLY A 210 3.77 -6.63 -19.92
CA GLY A 210 4.40 -6.48 -21.24
C GLY A 210 3.80 -5.38 -22.11
N GLY A 211 2.96 -4.49 -21.57
CA GLY A 211 2.55 -3.25 -22.22
C GLY A 211 3.58 -2.14 -22.03
N ARG A 212 3.41 -1.02 -22.71
CA ARG A 212 4.24 0.18 -22.59
C ARG A 212 3.35 1.38 -22.30
N ASN A 213 3.42 1.93 -21.10
CA ASN A 213 2.66 3.12 -20.78
C ASN A 213 3.21 4.34 -21.53
N VAL A 214 2.39 4.91 -22.42
CA VAL A 214 2.80 6.08 -23.24
C VAL A 214 3.06 7.35 -22.43
N PHE A 215 2.64 7.39 -21.15
CA PHE A 215 2.94 8.45 -20.19
C PHE A 215 3.95 8.02 -19.11
N GLY A 216 4.69 6.94 -19.34
CA GLY A 216 5.73 6.44 -18.43
C GLY A 216 6.94 7.38 -18.29
N ASP A 217 7.09 8.36 -19.17
CA ASP A 217 8.13 9.42 -19.12
C ASP A 217 7.87 10.48 -18.03
N LEU A 218 6.65 10.54 -17.48
CA LEU A 218 6.31 11.53 -16.45
C LEU A 218 6.57 10.95 -15.05
N ALA A 219 7.53 11.55 -14.33
CA ALA A 219 7.94 11.12 -12.99
C ALA A 219 6.94 11.53 -11.89
N ARG A 220 5.67 11.16 -12.05
CA ARG A 220 4.56 11.40 -11.11
C ARG A 220 3.57 10.25 -11.18
N ALA A 221 2.69 10.09 -10.18
CA ALA A 221 1.71 9.01 -10.18
C ALA A 221 0.59 9.24 -11.21
N SER A 222 0.11 10.48 -11.32
CA SER A 222 -0.97 10.85 -12.24
C SER A 222 -0.90 12.33 -12.62
N GLY A 223 -1.62 12.71 -13.66
CA GLY A 223 -1.76 14.11 -14.04
C GLY A 223 -2.78 14.31 -15.16
N PRO A 224 -3.30 15.54 -15.30
CA PRO A 224 -4.18 15.86 -16.42
C PRO A 224 -3.41 15.78 -17.75
N ALA A 225 -4.10 15.33 -18.79
CA ALA A 225 -3.61 15.33 -20.16
C ALA A 225 -4.72 15.79 -21.10
N SER A 226 -4.39 16.57 -22.14
CA SER A 226 -5.36 16.91 -23.18
C SER A 226 -5.56 15.72 -24.13
N LEU A 227 -6.67 15.72 -24.88
CA LEU A 227 -6.94 14.69 -25.88
C LEU A 227 -5.89 14.72 -27.00
N GLU A 228 -5.41 15.91 -27.37
CA GLU A 228 -4.34 16.09 -28.36
C GLU A 228 -3.02 15.47 -27.86
N ALA A 229 -2.70 15.65 -26.58
CA ALA A 229 -1.51 15.03 -25.97
C ALA A 229 -1.62 13.50 -25.94
N ILE A 230 -2.81 12.96 -25.69
CA ILE A 230 -3.06 11.52 -25.75
C ILE A 230 -2.97 11.02 -27.20
N ALA A 231 -3.61 11.70 -28.14
CA ALA A 231 -3.62 11.33 -29.56
C ALA A 231 -2.21 11.40 -30.18
N SER A 232 -1.41 12.43 -29.85
CA SER A 232 -0.03 12.59 -30.35
C SER A 232 0.91 11.49 -29.86
N ARG A 233 0.61 10.88 -28.70
CA ARG A 233 1.36 9.74 -28.20
C ARG A 233 0.93 8.41 -28.84
N ASP A 234 -0.08 8.43 -29.70
CA ASP A 234 -0.59 7.32 -30.51
C ASP A 234 -0.63 5.99 -29.77
N PRO A 235 -1.46 5.83 -28.72
CA PRO A 235 -1.59 4.55 -28.02
C PRO A 235 -2.26 3.49 -28.91
N ASP A 236 -1.84 2.24 -28.75
CA ASP A 236 -2.49 1.08 -29.36
C ASP A 236 -3.71 0.62 -28.58
N LEU A 237 -3.76 0.97 -27.27
CA LEU A 237 -4.81 0.56 -26.34
C LEU A 237 -5.08 1.69 -25.34
N VAL A 238 -6.34 1.91 -25.03
CA VAL A 238 -6.78 2.68 -23.86
C VAL A 238 -7.20 1.73 -22.75
N LEU A 239 -6.57 1.86 -21.59
CA LEU A 239 -6.91 1.09 -20.38
C LEU A 239 -7.62 2.02 -19.39
N THR A 240 -8.88 1.72 -19.04
CA THR A 240 -9.67 2.49 -18.07
C THR A 240 -9.72 1.82 -16.70
N VAL A 241 -9.65 2.62 -15.63
CA VAL A 241 -9.67 2.15 -14.25
C VAL A 241 -11.10 2.16 -13.68
N ASP A 242 -11.94 3.07 -14.15
CA ASP A 242 -13.30 3.30 -13.67
C ASP A 242 -14.37 2.38 -14.26
N GLY A 243 -13.97 1.46 -15.15
CA GLY A 243 -14.87 0.47 -15.73
C GLY A 243 -15.83 0.99 -16.79
N ALA A 244 -15.62 2.18 -17.37
CA ALA A 244 -16.50 2.80 -18.36
C ALA A 244 -16.01 2.75 -19.83
N PRO A 245 -15.57 1.59 -20.38
CA PRO A 245 -15.07 1.52 -21.76
C PRO A 245 -16.17 1.91 -22.78
N ASN A 246 -17.42 1.51 -22.55
CA ASN A 246 -18.53 1.83 -23.42
C ASN A 246 -18.90 3.32 -23.43
N GLU A 247 -18.69 4.04 -22.35
CA GLU A 247 -18.87 5.48 -22.30
C GLU A 247 -17.82 6.16 -23.19
N LEU A 248 -16.55 5.77 -23.02
CA LEU A 248 -15.44 6.32 -23.80
C LEU A 248 -15.65 6.13 -25.31
N LEU A 249 -16.06 4.94 -25.73
CA LEU A 249 -16.30 4.62 -27.14
C LEU A 249 -17.42 5.46 -27.78
N ARG A 250 -18.39 5.95 -27.01
CA ARG A 250 -19.51 6.78 -27.50
C ARG A 250 -19.22 8.26 -27.53
N ARG A 251 -18.13 8.74 -26.92
CA ARG A 251 -17.78 10.15 -26.85
C ARG A 251 -17.14 10.61 -28.15
N ALA A 252 -17.77 11.55 -28.85
CA ALA A 252 -17.30 12.03 -30.15
C ALA A 252 -15.90 12.68 -30.07
N GLU A 253 -15.62 13.41 -29.00
CA GLU A 253 -14.33 14.07 -28.79
C GLU A 253 -13.16 13.09 -28.65
N TRP A 254 -13.42 11.87 -28.21
CA TRP A 254 -12.40 10.83 -28.06
C TRP A 254 -12.05 10.11 -29.37
N GLN A 255 -12.82 10.32 -30.44
CA GLN A 255 -12.54 9.72 -31.76
C GLN A 255 -11.26 10.23 -32.40
N VAL A 256 -10.68 11.31 -31.89
CA VAL A 256 -9.33 11.78 -32.27
C VAL A 256 -8.24 10.77 -31.90
N VAL A 257 -8.45 9.97 -30.85
CA VAL A 257 -7.52 8.92 -30.40
C VAL A 257 -7.76 7.65 -31.22
N ARG A 258 -6.75 7.21 -31.98
CA ARG A 258 -6.84 6.03 -32.86
C ARG A 258 -7.38 4.79 -32.17
N ALA A 259 -6.84 4.46 -30.99
CA ALA A 259 -7.26 3.28 -30.22
C ALA A 259 -8.77 3.31 -29.88
N VAL A 260 -9.33 4.48 -29.59
CA VAL A 260 -10.79 4.63 -29.31
C VAL A 260 -11.58 4.42 -30.59
N ARG A 261 -11.19 5.04 -31.71
CA ARG A 261 -11.84 4.89 -33.00
C ARG A 261 -11.86 3.45 -33.50
N GLU A 262 -10.82 2.67 -33.16
CA GLU A 262 -10.68 1.26 -33.50
C GLU A 262 -11.29 0.32 -32.45
N GLY A 263 -11.97 0.84 -31.41
CA GLY A 263 -12.59 0.03 -30.37
C GLY A 263 -11.61 -0.64 -29.39
N ARG A 264 -10.35 -0.23 -29.43
CA ARG A 264 -9.29 -0.80 -28.56
C ARG A 264 -9.29 -0.14 -27.18
N VAL A 265 -10.34 -0.41 -26.44
CA VAL A 265 -10.56 0.09 -25.08
C VAL A 265 -10.77 -1.11 -24.15
N LEU A 266 -10.03 -1.16 -23.07
CA LEU A 266 -10.08 -2.23 -22.08
C LEU A 266 -10.30 -1.64 -20.68
N ALA A 267 -11.23 -2.23 -19.91
CA ALA A 267 -11.38 -1.89 -18.49
C ALA A 267 -10.56 -2.83 -17.61
N ILE A 268 -9.98 -2.28 -16.55
CA ILE A 268 -9.48 -3.06 -15.41
C ILE A 268 -10.69 -3.43 -14.55
N THR A 269 -11.16 -4.66 -14.72
CA THR A 269 -12.31 -5.19 -13.97
C THR A 269 -11.90 -6.17 -12.87
N ASP A 270 -10.64 -6.64 -12.88
CA ASP A 270 -10.15 -7.53 -11.83
C ASP A 270 -9.80 -6.72 -10.56
N PRO A 271 -10.52 -6.94 -9.45
CA PRO A 271 -10.25 -6.24 -8.20
C PRO A 271 -8.83 -6.46 -7.68
N ALA A 272 -8.16 -7.55 -8.07
CA ALA A 272 -6.77 -7.83 -7.71
C ALA A 272 -5.79 -6.84 -8.36
N LEU A 273 -6.17 -6.20 -9.48
CA LEU A 273 -5.37 -5.17 -10.14
C LEU A 273 -5.71 -3.74 -9.68
N ALA A 274 -6.79 -3.56 -8.92
CA ALA A 274 -7.22 -2.22 -8.50
C ALA A 274 -6.26 -1.56 -7.49
N ARG A 275 -5.44 -2.37 -6.80
CA ARG A 275 -4.54 -1.91 -5.73
C ARG A 275 -3.37 -2.88 -5.55
N PRO A 276 -2.23 -2.43 -4.97
CA PRO A 276 -1.12 -3.32 -4.66
C PRO A 276 -1.54 -4.36 -3.61
N THR A 277 -1.62 -5.61 -4.02
CA THR A 277 -1.95 -6.74 -3.14
C THR A 277 -1.20 -8.00 -3.58
N PRO A 278 -1.04 -9.01 -2.71
CA PRO A 278 -0.38 -10.27 -3.11
C PRO A 278 -1.04 -10.96 -4.31
N ARG A 279 -2.34 -10.75 -4.52
CA ARG A 279 -3.09 -11.32 -5.66
C ARG A 279 -2.73 -10.69 -7.01
N ALA A 280 -2.21 -9.48 -7.01
CA ALA A 280 -1.89 -8.75 -8.24
C ALA A 280 -0.92 -9.49 -9.15
N LEU A 281 0.05 -10.22 -8.58
CA LEU A 281 1.01 -11.01 -9.36
C LEU A 281 0.32 -12.06 -10.23
N GLY A 282 -0.71 -12.74 -9.71
CA GLY A 282 -1.53 -13.67 -10.51
C GLY A 282 -2.36 -12.96 -11.58
N ALA A 283 -2.92 -11.81 -11.24
CA ALA A 283 -3.74 -11.02 -12.15
C ALA A 283 -2.93 -10.37 -13.29
N ILE A 284 -1.65 -10.06 -13.08
CA ILE A 284 -0.72 -9.59 -14.12
C ILE A 284 -0.61 -10.59 -15.26
N SER A 285 -0.56 -11.88 -14.98
CA SER A 285 -0.51 -12.93 -16.01
C SER A 285 -1.77 -12.93 -16.88
N SER A 286 -2.94 -12.69 -16.29
CA SER A 286 -4.21 -12.56 -17.02
C SER A 286 -4.23 -11.30 -17.89
N LEU A 287 -3.77 -10.16 -17.36
CA LEU A 287 -3.63 -8.93 -18.13
C LEU A 287 -2.67 -9.11 -19.30
N ARG A 288 -1.53 -9.76 -19.08
CA ARG A 288 -0.54 -10.10 -20.13
C ARG A 288 -1.17 -10.88 -21.27
N ALA A 289 -1.96 -11.91 -20.98
CA ALA A 289 -2.66 -12.68 -22.01
C ALA A 289 -3.65 -11.82 -22.81
N ARG A 290 -4.30 -10.83 -22.17
CA ARG A 290 -5.21 -9.88 -22.84
C ARG A 290 -4.43 -8.91 -23.74
N LEU A 291 -3.32 -8.34 -23.26
CA LEU A 291 -2.47 -7.44 -24.03
C LEU A 291 -1.86 -8.13 -25.27
N ALA A 292 -1.42 -9.38 -25.14
CA ALA A 292 -0.88 -10.15 -26.24
C ALA A 292 -1.91 -10.38 -27.36
N ARG A 293 -3.18 -10.60 -27.03
CA ARG A 293 -4.26 -10.72 -28.02
C ARG A 293 -4.47 -9.42 -28.81
N ILE A 294 -4.44 -8.28 -28.14
CA ILE A 294 -4.64 -6.97 -28.78
C ILE A 294 -3.52 -6.68 -29.79
N ALA A 295 -2.29 -7.08 -29.49
CA ALA A 295 -1.16 -6.91 -30.39
C ALA A 295 -1.27 -7.73 -31.70
N VAL A 296 -2.06 -8.81 -31.70
CA VAL A 296 -2.18 -9.76 -32.83
C VAL A 296 -3.49 -9.60 -33.59
N THR A 297 -4.54 -9.10 -32.94
CA THR A 297 -5.91 -9.09 -33.47
C THR A 297 -6.19 -7.83 -34.28
N SER A 298 -6.74 -8.01 -35.50
CA SER A 298 -7.22 -6.88 -36.30
C SER A 298 -8.41 -6.18 -35.63
N PRO A 299 -8.65 -4.87 -35.89
CA PRO A 299 -9.74 -4.10 -35.26
C PRO A 299 -11.13 -4.74 -35.40
N GLN A 300 -11.35 -5.55 -36.45
CA GLN A 300 -12.66 -6.16 -36.76
C GLN A 300 -13.01 -7.38 -35.88
N GLU A 301 -12.03 -8.02 -35.23
CA GLU A 301 -12.25 -9.20 -34.37
C GLU A 301 -12.49 -8.84 -32.88
N LEU A 302 -12.09 -7.64 -32.45
CA LEU A 302 -12.29 -7.17 -31.07
C LEU A 302 -13.72 -6.65 -30.80
N ALA A 303 -14.50 -6.39 -31.85
CA ALA A 303 -15.87 -5.87 -31.79
C ALA A 303 -16.95 -6.98 -31.71
N ARG A 304 -16.55 -8.23 -31.73
CA ARG A 304 -17.42 -9.42 -31.59
C ARG A 304 -17.23 -10.07 -30.21
#